data_d6b8e1c39e91aa080a47e017eef1207a
#
_entry.id   d6b8e1c39e91aa080a47e017eef1207a
#
_cell.length_a   1.000
_cell.length_b   1.000
_cell.length_c   1.000
_cell.angle_alpha   90.00
_cell.angle_beta   90.00
_cell.angle_gamma   90.00
#
_symmetry.space_group_name_H-M   'P 1'
#
loop_
_entity.id
_entity.type
_entity.pdbx_description
1 polymer ?
#
loop_
_entity_poly.entity_id
_entity_poly.type
_entity_poly.pdbx_seq_one_letter_code
_entity_poly.pdbx_strand_id
1 'polypeptide(L)'
;MPQTHTRLIALLCSLLLPVSAWASLVRWTGKMPGSLQGYGSSAEQLAALTGDGILIYAHAAQPIQLPTFASTKRGKFYSAAVVLPVPSHKVAALLSDYSGYAQLFPTLKSAKMLEQRQHISQVKYRIHIPTPIPYGAGKIEWFALSAHQTLVTVTHWGDLAQPKGFLFRTILNALPDAKLGLPAGTNAFILEALQRKFKSTTPRASPAGDVPAPELSFSQMNKIRQISQKSQQPVSFILPAYQVSYGAKQEIMRFSSSYQYYAQPASKLKPWLEPQAYQRLFPRQIKKVHIQQPSARQLDANYKISVGLGVIQIPFDFKLRFQAQGALEQQFQAVGGDLRYVQGGMQILPQAEGSLLNVTSAMNIDAQAPFLLRAMRSMPYHELLPALGGNTVLTLKIQQKIK
;
A
#
# COMPACT_ATOMS: atom_id res chain seq x y z
N MET A 1 -34.80 1.77 -26.35
CA MET A 1 -34.44 2.72 -25.29
C MET A 1 -32.99 2.48 -24.81
N PRO A 2 -31.96 2.95 -25.53
CA PRO A 2 -30.56 2.84 -25.04
C PRO A 2 -29.85 4.18 -24.81
N GLN A 3 -30.59 5.33 -24.79
CA GLN A 3 -29.90 6.64 -24.72
C GLN A 3 -29.68 7.19 -23.33
N THR A 4 -30.31 6.65 -22.28
CA THR A 4 -30.17 7.17 -20.92
C THR A 4 -28.88 6.73 -20.22
N HIS A 5 -28.34 5.55 -20.54
CA HIS A 5 -27.10 5.05 -19.93
C HIS A 5 -25.87 5.76 -20.47
N THR A 6 -25.87 6.18 -21.74
CA THR A 6 -24.72 6.87 -22.35
C THR A 6 -24.52 8.28 -21.77
N ARG A 7 -25.59 8.97 -21.39
CA ARG A 7 -25.51 10.31 -20.79
C ARG A 7 -25.02 10.29 -19.33
N LEU A 8 -25.36 9.24 -18.57
CA LEU A 8 -24.90 9.08 -17.20
C LEU A 8 -23.39 8.75 -17.15
N ILE A 9 -22.90 7.95 -18.10
CA ILE A 9 -21.49 7.62 -18.26
C ILE A 9 -20.68 8.85 -18.69
N ALA A 10 -21.21 9.67 -19.60
CA ALA A 10 -20.57 10.92 -20.00
C ALA A 10 -20.49 11.94 -18.85
N LEU A 11 -21.51 12.00 -17.98
CA LEU A 11 -21.54 12.86 -16.80
C LEU A 11 -20.53 12.38 -15.73
N LEU A 12 -20.40 11.07 -15.52
CA LEU A 12 -19.41 10.49 -14.63
C LEU A 12 -17.99 10.64 -15.17
N CYS A 13 -17.78 10.53 -16.49
CA CYS A 13 -16.49 10.77 -17.11
C CYS A 13 -16.10 12.27 -17.11
N SER A 14 -17.06 13.18 -17.22
CA SER A 14 -16.79 14.62 -17.12
C SER A 14 -16.47 15.06 -15.68
N LEU A 15 -16.93 14.34 -14.66
CA LEU A 15 -16.55 14.55 -13.25
C LEU A 15 -15.14 14.01 -12.94
N LEU A 16 -14.55 13.20 -13.82
CA LEU A 16 -13.16 12.75 -13.75
C LEU A 16 -12.17 13.72 -14.40
N LEU A 17 -12.63 14.87 -14.89
CA LEU A 17 -11.70 15.91 -15.34
C LEU A 17 -10.79 16.33 -14.18
N PRO A 18 -9.47 16.45 -14.44
CA PRO A 18 -8.51 16.77 -13.40
C PRO A 18 -8.81 18.15 -12.84
N VAL A 19 -9.47 18.22 -11.72
CA VAL A 19 -9.47 19.43 -10.90
C VAL A 19 -8.02 19.62 -10.49
N SER A 20 -7.36 20.60 -11.07
CA SER A 20 -6.00 20.98 -10.72
C SER A 20 -6.02 21.48 -9.27
N ALA A 21 -5.88 20.57 -8.33
CA ALA A 21 -5.73 20.91 -6.94
C ALA A 21 -4.35 21.58 -6.79
N TRP A 22 -4.32 22.88 -6.64
CA TRP A 22 -3.14 23.60 -6.22
C TRP A 22 -2.90 23.23 -4.76
N ALA A 23 -1.88 22.42 -4.48
CA ALA A 23 -1.41 22.28 -3.12
C ALA A 23 -0.93 23.66 -2.67
N SER A 24 -1.60 24.25 -1.68
CA SER A 24 -1.10 25.45 -1.05
C SER A 24 0.20 25.11 -0.33
N LEU A 25 1.27 25.81 -0.66
CA LEU A 25 2.57 25.63 -0.03
C LEU A 25 2.48 26.05 1.44
N VAL A 26 2.70 25.11 2.32
CA VAL A 26 2.87 25.38 3.73
C VAL A 26 4.34 25.16 4.06
N ARG A 27 5.01 26.20 4.57
CA ARG A 27 6.39 26.07 5.02
C ARG A 27 6.45 25.17 6.23
N TRP A 28 7.11 24.01 6.10
CA TRP A 28 7.34 23.11 7.22
C TRP A 28 8.40 23.71 8.16
N THR A 29 8.06 23.83 9.44
CA THR A 29 8.96 24.30 10.49
C THR A 29 9.24 23.24 11.55
N GLY A 30 8.53 22.11 11.51
CA GLY A 30 8.66 21.01 12.47
C GLY A 30 9.85 20.09 12.16
N LYS A 31 10.25 19.29 13.16
CA LYS A 31 11.24 18.23 12.97
C LYS A 31 10.59 17.02 12.33
N MET A 32 11.19 16.49 11.27
CA MET A 32 10.80 15.22 10.68
C MET A 32 11.73 14.12 11.19
N PRO A 33 11.21 12.93 11.52
CA PRO A 33 12.05 11.81 11.92
C PRO A 33 12.97 11.41 10.75
N GLY A 34 14.21 11.05 11.04
CA GLY A 34 15.06 10.36 10.09
C GLY A 34 14.53 8.96 9.82
N SER A 35 14.66 8.48 8.60
CA SER A 35 14.24 7.12 8.26
C SER A 35 14.94 6.09 9.15
N LEU A 36 16.24 6.20 9.34
CA LEU A 36 17.01 5.32 10.21
C LEU A 36 16.57 5.40 11.68
N GLN A 37 16.15 6.56 12.18
CA GLN A 37 15.65 6.71 13.55
C GLN A 37 14.38 5.91 13.79
N GLY A 38 13.46 5.89 12.83
CA GLY A 38 12.23 5.08 12.92
C GLY A 38 12.52 3.60 12.93
N TYR A 39 13.51 3.19 12.18
CA TYR A 39 14.00 1.82 12.13
C TYR A 39 14.94 1.49 13.31
N GLY A 40 15.69 2.47 13.83
CA GLY A 40 16.63 2.32 14.94
C GLY A 40 17.85 1.46 14.59
N SER A 41 18.43 1.63 13.39
CA SER A 41 19.52 0.81 12.86
C SER A 41 20.41 1.61 11.89
N SER A 42 21.47 0.98 11.39
CA SER A 42 22.31 1.57 10.35
C SER A 42 21.68 1.46 8.95
N ALA A 43 22.27 2.17 7.99
CA ALA A 43 21.83 2.10 6.58
C ALA A 43 21.97 0.68 6.01
N GLU A 44 23.04 -0.01 6.36
CA GLU A 44 23.32 -1.39 5.91
C GLU A 44 22.29 -2.37 6.46
N GLN A 45 21.89 -2.23 7.73
CA GLN A 45 20.87 -3.09 8.33
C GLN A 45 19.50 -2.83 7.72
N LEU A 46 19.16 -1.57 7.43
CA LEU A 46 17.93 -1.22 6.74
C LEU A 46 17.94 -1.75 5.30
N ALA A 47 19.06 -1.63 4.59
CA ALA A 47 19.25 -2.16 3.25
C ALA A 47 19.10 -3.68 3.22
N ALA A 48 19.72 -4.39 4.16
CA ALA A 48 19.59 -5.84 4.29
C ALA A 48 18.14 -6.29 4.53
N LEU A 49 17.35 -5.54 5.32
CA LEU A 49 15.94 -5.82 5.51
C LEU A 49 15.12 -5.54 4.25
N THR A 50 15.46 -4.49 3.51
CA THR A 50 14.72 -4.11 2.28
C THR A 50 14.83 -5.19 1.20
N GLY A 51 15.96 -5.89 1.12
CA GLY A 51 16.21 -6.90 0.09
C GLY A 51 16.06 -6.32 -1.33
N ASP A 52 15.40 -7.07 -2.21
CA ASP A 52 15.18 -6.68 -3.61
C ASP A 52 13.89 -5.88 -3.85
N GLY A 53 13.10 -5.67 -2.81
CA GLY A 53 11.81 -5.00 -2.86
C GLY A 53 11.84 -3.57 -2.34
N ILE A 54 10.66 -3.09 -1.99
CA ILE A 54 10.47 -1.82 -1.28
C ILE A 54 9.93 -2.14 0.11
N LEU A 55 10.64 -1.72 1.13
CA LEU A 55 10.20 -1.81 2.52
C LEU A 55 9.40 -0.56 2.90
N ILE A 56 8.28 -0.74 3.62
CA ILE A 56 7.44 0.35 4.12
C ILE A 56 7.17 0.12 5.60
N TYR A 57 7.37 1.15 6.42
CA TYR A 57 7.12 1.09 7.86
C TYR A 57 6.69 2.45 8.41
N ALA A 58 5.98 2.41 9.54
CA ALA A 58 5.53 3.62 10.23
C ALA A 58 6.39 3.89 11.47
N HIS A 59 6.54 5.17 11.77
CA HIS A 59 7.13 5.63 13.03
C HIS A 59 6.08 5.59 14.16
N ALA A 60 6.53 5.58 15.41
CA ALA A 60 5.65 5.79 16.53
C ALA A 60 4.92 7.15 16.40
N ALA A 61 3.69 7.20 16.90
CA ALA A 61 2.92 8.44 16.87
C ALA A 61 3.62 9.54 17.66
N GLN A 62 3.78 10.71 17.04
CA GLN A 62 4.49 11.85 17.63
C GLN A 62 3.71 13.15 17.39
N PRO A 63 4.00 14.20 18.17
CA PRO A 63 3.41 15.51 17.93
C PRO A 63 3.79 16.05 16.55
N ILE A 64 2.81 16.56 15.81
CA ILE A 64 2.99 17.21 14.51
C ILE A 64 2.42 18.61 14.63
N GLN A 65 3.26 19.60 14.41
CA GLN A 65 2.87 21.00 14.39
C GLN A 65 3.12 21.57 13.00
N LEU A 66 2.08 22.09 12.39
CA LEU A 66 2.15 22.85 11.15
C LEU A 66 1.77 24.30 11.44
N PRO A 67 2.35 25.27 10.71
CA PRO A 67 1.98 26.68 10.88
C PRO A 67 0.49 26.98 10.70
N THR A 68 -0.20 26.12 9.96
CA THR A 68 -1.64 26.22 9.68
C THR A 68 -2.52 25.50 10.70
N PHE A 69 -1.94 24.80 11.68
CA PHE A 69 -2.72 24.15 12.73
C PHE A 69 -2.89 25.07 13.92
N ALA A 70 -4.11 25.22 14.39
CA ALA A 70 -4.41 25.94 15.62
C ALA A 70 -3.80 25.25 16.86
N SER A 71 -3.52 23.94 16.78
CA SER A 71 -2.93 23.15 17.86
C SER A 71 -2.07 22.03 17.29
N THR A 72 -1.14 21.53 18.12
CA THR A 72 -0.34 20.35 17.80
C THR A 72 -1.25 19.12 17.69
N LYS A 73 -1.14 18.38 16.59
CA LYS A 73 -1.83 17.10 16.37
C LYS A 73 -0.86 15.95 16.59
N ARG A 74 -1.36 14.80 16.99
CA ARG A 74 -0.59 13.55 16.97
C ARG A 74 -0.80 12.84 15.66
N GLY A 75 0.28 12.43 15.03
CA GLY A 75 0.24 11.70 13.78
C GLY A 75 1.42 10.76 13.62
N LYS A 76 1.39 9.95 12.57
CA LYS A 76 2.44 8.99 12.24
C LYS A 76 3.09 9.40 10.93
N PHE A 77 4.42 9.42 10.93
CA PHE A 77 5.19 9.43 9.69
C PHE A 77 5.31 8.00 9.17
N TYR A 78 5.35 7.88 7.86
CA TYR A 78 5.62 6.61 7.17
C TYR A 78 6.93 6.77 6.42
N SER A 79 7.80 5.78 6.54
CA SER A 79 9.02 5.68 5.75
C SER A 79 8.94 4.51 4.80
N ALA A 80 9.59 4.66 3.66
CA ALA A 80 9.85 3.55 2.76
C ALA A 80 11.33 3.57 2.36
N ALA A 81 11.86 2.39 2.02
CA ALA A 81 13.25 2.18 1.67
C ALA A 81 13.38 1.28 0.44
N VAL A 82 14.37 1.58 -0.42
CA VAL A 82 14.76 0.74 -1.56
C VAL A 82 16.26 0.79 -1.75
N VAL A 83 16.86 -0.33 -2.15
CA VAL A 83 18.26 -0.39 -2.58
C VAL A 83 18.32 -0.26 -4.09
N LEU A 84 19.06 0.74 -4.58
CA LEU A 84 19.27 0.99 -6.00
C LEU A 84 20.69 0.56 -6.40
N PRO A 85 20.87 -0.14 -7.54
CA PRO A 85 22.17 -0.62 -8.02
C PRO A 85 22.95 0.49 -8.74
N VAL A 86 23.11 1.64 -8.09
CA VAL A 86 23.81 2.81 -8.65
C VAL A 86 24.55 3.58 -7.57
N PRO A 87 25.63 4.30 -7.91
CA PRO A 87 26.35 5.17 -6.98
C PRO A 87 25.49 6.30 -6.43
N SER A 88 25.75 6.74 -5.23
CA SER A 88 24.99 7.78 -4.53
C SER A 88 24.97 9.13 -5.28
N HIS A 89 26.04 9.48 -5.99
CA HIS A 89 26.09 10.73 -6.75
C HIS A 89 25.08 10.76 -7.92
N LYS A 90 24.79 9.60 -8.56
CA LYS A 90 23.75 9.50 -9.60
C LYS A 90 22.36 9.69 -9.01
N VAL A 91 22.10 9.14 -7.83
CA VAL A 91 20.85 9.36 -7.09
C VAL A 91 20.71 10.83 -6.69
N ALA A 92 21.78 11.43 -6.15
CA ALA A 92 21.81 12.82 -5.76
C ALA A 92 21.53 13.75 -6.94
N ALA A 93 22.19 13.55 -8.08
CA ALA A 93 21.97 14.32 -9.30
C ALA A 93 20.50 14.24 -9.77
N LEU A 94 19.92 13.01 -9.81
CA LEU A 94 18.52 12.81 -10.21
C LEU A 94 17.53 13.49 -9.27
N LEU A 95 17.75 13.37 -7.95
CA LEU A 95 16.84 13.92 -6.94
C LEU A 95 17.01 15.43 -6.74
N SER A 96 18.10 16.01 -7.20
CA SER A 96 18.32 17.48 -7.20
C SER A 96 17.77 18.16 -8.45
N ASP A 97 17.47 17.41 -9.52
CA ASP A 97 16.83 17.94 -10.73
C ASP A 97 15.31 17.96 -10.58
N TYR A 98 14.79 18.99 -9.91
CA TYR A 98 13.35 19.16 -9.74
C TYR A 98 12.60 19.40 -11.05
N SER A 99 13.26 19.88 -12.10
CA SER A 99 12.65 20.11 -13.41
C SER A 99 12.29 18.77 -14.09
N GLY A 100 13.11 17.73 -13.86
CA GLY A 100 12.90 16.38 -14.36
C GLY A 100 11.85 15.55 -13.58
N TYR A 101 11.36 16.05 -12.44
CA TYR A 101 10.46 15.27 -11.58
C TYR A 101 9.16 14.84 -12.25
N ALA A 102 8.60 15.63 -13.18
CA ALA A 102 7.40 15.24 -13.90
C ALA A 102 7.63 14.06 -14.86
N GLN A 103 8.87 13.88 -15.33
CA GLN A 103 9.25 12.72 -16.15
C GLN A 103 9.61 11.51 -15.29
N LEU A 104 10.21 11.74 -14.11
CA LEU A 104 10.60 10.70 -13.19
C LEU A 104 9.40 10.11 -12.43
N PHE A 105 8.47 10.95 -12.00
CA PHE A 105 7.32 10.57 -11.19
C PHE A 105 6.02 10.71 -11.99
N PRO A 106 5.48 9.64 -12.58
CA PRO A 106 4.27 9.71 -13.42
C PRO A 106 3.03 10.26 -12.73
N THR A 107 3.03 10.34 -11.41
CA THR A 107 1.96 10.98 -10.63
C THR A 107 2.01 12.50 -10.68
N LEU A 108 3.14 13.09 -11.09
CA LEU A 108 3.32 14.54 -11.19
C LEU A 108 3.08 15.03 -12.61
N LYS A 109 2.35 16.11 -12.72
CA LYS A 109 2.16 16.87 -13.97
C LYS A 109 3.24 17.93 -14.18
N SER A 110 3.72 18.52 -13.11
CA SER A 110 4.84 19.45 -13.10
C SER A 110 5.43 19.57 -11.70
N ALA A 111 6.71 19.95 -11.66
CA ALA A 111 7.40 20.37 -10.46
C ALA A 111 8.11 21.71 -10.77
N LYS A 112 8.04 22.65 -9.84
CA LYS A 112 8.74 23.94 -9.96
C LYS A 112 9.39 24.28 -8.64
N MET A 113 10.71 24.42 -8.64
CA MET A 113 11.44 24.91 -7.47
C MET A 113 11.08 26.38 -7.27
N LEU A 114 10.71 26.74 -6.05
CA LEU A 114 10.41 28.10 -5.65
C LEU A 114 11.57 28.73 -4.88
N GLU A 115 12.19 27.95 -3.99
CA GLU A 115 13.29 28.40 -3.14
C GLU A 115 14.17 27.21 -2.78
N GLN A 116 15.48 27.44 -2.69
CA GLN A 116 16.44 26.47 -2.16
C GLN A 116 17.38 27.19 -1.18
N ARG A 117 17.53 26.61 0.01
CA ARG A 117 18.47 27.08 1.03
C ARG A 117 19.20 25.85 1.60
N GLN A 118 20.50 25.76 1.36
CA GLN A 118 21.31 24.60 1.80
C GLN A 118 20.66 23.26 1.42
N HIS A 119 20.15 22.51 2.40
CA HIS A 119 19.53 21.21 2.21
C HIS A 119 17.99 21.23 2.17
N ILE A 120 17.39 22.42 2.17
CA ILE A 120 15.94 22.60 2.15
C ILE A 120 15.53 23.20 0.81
N SER A 121 14.64 22.50 0.11
CA SER A 121 14.04 22.99 -1.14
C SER A 121 12.55 23.12 -0.96
N GLN A 122 12.00 24.24 -1.41
CA GLN A 122 10.57 24.46 -1.51
C GLN A 122 10.15 24.24 -2.96
N VAL A 123 9.36 23.22 -3.21
CA VAL A 123 8.94 22.82 -4.56
C VAL A 123 7.43 22.84 -4.66
N LYS A 124 6.92 23.48 -5.70
CA LYS A 124 5.50 23.46 -6.04
C LYS A 124 5.23 22.31 -7.00
N TYR A 125 4.43 21.37 -6.57
CA TYR A 125 4.00 20.23 -7.39
C TYR A 125 2.59 20.44 -7.94
N ARG A 126 2.39 20.00 -9.16
CA ARG A 126 1.08 19.81 -9.76
C ARG A 126 0.92 18.31 -10.01
N ILE A 127 -0.13 17.72 -9.48
CA ILE A 127 -0.34 16.28 -9.47
C ILE A 127 -1.47 15.91 -10.44
N HIS A 128 -1.30 14.82 -11.21
CA HIS A 128 -2.34 14.32 -12.12
C HIS A 128 -3.55 13.78 -11.36
N ILE A 129 -3.28 13.11 -10.25
CA ILE A 129 -4.32 12.52 -9.41
C ILE A 129 -4.63 13.52 -8.32
N PRO A 130 -5.90 13.95 -8.14
CA PRO A 130 -6.26 14.81 -7.03
C PRO A 130 -5.96 14.08 -5.73
N THR A 131 -4.98 14.59 -4.97
CA THR A 131 -4.68 14.04 -3.65
C THR A 131 -5.66 14.56 -2.63
N PRO A 132 -6.16 13.71 -1.74
CA PRO A 132 -7.03 14.14 -0.66
C PRO A 132 -6.27 14.87 0.45
N ILE A 133 -4.96 15.02 0.33
CA ILE A 133 -4.08 15.50 1.38
C ILE A 133 -3.81 16.99 1.20
N PRO A 134 -4.46 17.88 1.97
CA PRO A 134 -4.25 19.31 1.84
C PRO A 134 -2.88 19.78 2.34
N TYR A 135 -2.33 19.07 3.32
CA TYR A 135 -1.04 19.35 3.94
C TYR A 135 -0.23 18.06 4.06
N GLY A 136 1.03 18.15 3.70
CA GLY A 136 1.96 17.05 3.83
C GLY A 136 3.37 17.56 3.99
N ALA A 137 4.23 16.75 4.58
CA ALA A 137 5.64 16.98 4.67
C ALA A 137 6.37 15.70 4.30
N GLY A 138 7.46 15.81 3.57
CA GLY A 138 8.24 14.68 3.15
C GLY A 138 9.71 15.03 3.03
N LYS A 139 10.58 14.06 3.23
CA LYS A 139 11.99 14.14 2.91
C LYS A 139 12.47 12.87 2.25
N ILE A 140 13.47 13.01 1.40
CA ILE A 140 14.18 11.91 0.77
C ILE A 140 15.61 11.93 1.32
N GLU A 141 16.08 10.78 1.77
CA GLU A 141 17.45 10.60 2.25
C GLU A 141 18.10 9.48 1.42
N TRP A 142 19.40 9.57 1.15
CA TRP A 142 20.14 8.52 0.47
C TRP A 142 21.48 8.28 1.15
N PHE A 143 21.87 7.02 1.19
CA PHE A 143 23.06 6.53 1.89
C PHE A 143 23.86 5.64 0.94
N ALA A 144 25.13 5.98 0.72
CA ALA A 144 26.03 5.13 -0.05
C ALA A 144 26.30 3.84 0.77
N LEU A 145 25.94 2.69 0.19
CA LEU A 145 26.24 1.37 0.76
C LEU A 145 27.56 0.84 0.21
N SER A 146 27.85 1.16 -1.06
CA SER A 146 29.08 0.82 -1.77
C SER A 146 29.29 1.78 -2.94
N ALA A 147 30.36 1.56 -3.70
CA ALA A 147 30.61 2.30 -4.94
C ALA A 147 29.48 2.13 -6.00
N HIS A 148 28.67 1.07 -5.87
CA HIS A 148 27.66 0.69 -6.85
C HIS A 148 26.24 0.54 -6.27
N GLN A 149 26.05 0.82 -5.00
CA GLN A 149 24.73 0.65 -4.35
C GLN A 149 24.42 1.83 -3.43
N THR A 150 23.18 2.24 -3.49
CA THR A 150 22.63 3.33 -2.67
C THR A 150 21.31 2.90 -2.04
N LEU A 151 21.19 3.03 -0.73
CA LEU A 151 19.92 3.00 -0.04
C LEU A 151 19.22 4.35 -0.22
N VAL A 152 18.01 4.34 -0.73
CA VAL A 152 17.16 5.54 -0.80
C VAL A 152 15.96 5.35 0.11
N THR A 153 15.66 6.35 0.91
CA THR A 153 14.51 6.36 1.81
C THR A 153 13.65 7.60 1.60
N VAL A 154 12.35 7.42 1.74
CA VAL A 154 11.36 8.51 1.72
C VAL A 154 10.59 8.47 3.02
N THR A 155 10.57 9.57 3.76
CA THR A 155 9.74 9.74 4.95
C THR A 155 8.69 10.79 4.68
N HIS A 156 7.43 10.48 4.96
CA HIS A 156 6.29 11.33 4.63
C HIS A 156 5.22 11.30 5.73
N TRP A 157 4.55 12.41 5.88
CA TRP A 157 3.30 12.55 6.62
C TRP A 157 2.29 13.36 5.80
N GLY A 158 1.02 12.98 5.86
CA GLY A 158 -0.07 13.71 5.22
C GLY A 158 -1.31 13.73 6.09
N ASP A 159 -2.01 14.88 6.12
CA ASP A 159 -3.28 15.03 6.84
C ASP A 159 -4.45 14.47 6.01
N LEU A 160 -4.88 13.26 6.34
CA LEU A 160 -6.04 12.61 5.74
C LEU A 160 -7.37 12.94 6.43
N ALA A 161 -7.34 13.70 7.53
CA ALA A 161 -8.55 14.03 8.28
C ALA A 161 -9.45 15.03 7.52
N GLN A 162 -8.85 15.87 6.69
CA GLN A 162 -9.56 16.90 5.91
C GLN A 162 -9.29 16.75 4.41
N PRO A 163 -9.81 15.73 3.74
CA PRO A 163 -9.59 15.53 2.32
C PRO A 163 -10.23 16.68 1.52
N LYS A 164 -9.45 17.28 0.62
CA LYS A 164 -9.96 18.27 -0.34
C LYS A 164 -10.53 17.55 -1.58
N GLY A 165 -11.55 18.17 -2.18
CA GLY A 165 -12.20 17.64 -3.39
C GLY A 165 -13.42 16.78 -3.09
N PHE A 166 -14.49 17.06 -3.85
CA PHE A 166 -15.78 16.37 -3.67
C PHE A 166 -15.67 14.85 -3.91
N LEU A 167 -15.04 14.45 -5.01
CA LEU A 167 -14.92 13.05 -5.40
C LEU A 167 -14.15 12.23 -4.35
N PHE A 168 -13.01 12.75 -3.90
CA PHE A 168 -12.21 12.07 -2.88
C PHE A 168 -12.90 11.97 -1.53
N ARG A 169 -13.61 13.01 -1.11
CA ARG A 169 -14.45 12.96 0.10
C ARG A 169 -15.53 11.88 -0.04
N THR A 170 -16.18 11.81 -1.18
CA THR A 170 -17.20 10.79 -1.46
C THR A 170 -16.61 9.38 -1.39
N ILE A 171 -15.46 9.13 -2.02
CA ILE A 171 -14.77 7.84 -1.97
C ILE A 171 -14.33 7.49 -0.54
N LEU A 172 -13.72 8.41 0.18
CA LEU A 172 -13.25 8.15 1.55
C LEU A 172 -14.42 8.03 2.56
N ASN A 173 -15.56 8.62 2.30
CA ASN A 173 -16.76 8.42 3.10
C ASN A 173 -17.43 7.08 2.79
N ALA A 174 -17.40 6.65 1.53
CA ALA A 174 -17.88 5.33 1.11
C ALA A 174 -16.96 4.19 1.59
N LEU A 175 -15.66 4.43 1.60
CA LEU A 175 -14.61 3.50 1.99
C LEU A 175 -13.74 4.11 3.11
N PRO A 176 -14.29 4.31 4.32
CA PRO A 176 -13.55 4.98 5.41
C PRO A 176 -12.27 4.25 5.80
N ASP A 177 -12.26 2.93 5.63
CA ASP A 177 -11.09 2.09 5.90
C ASP A 177 -9.93 2.33 4.92
N ALA A 178 -10.19 2.89 3.73
CA ALA A 178 -9.14 3.25 2.77
C ALA A 178 -8.12 4.25 3.35
N LYS A 179 -8.55 5.09 4.31
CA LYS A 179 -7.66 6.01 5.02
C LYS A 179 -6.53 5.30 5.78
N LEU A 180 -6.74 4.04 6.15
CA LEU A 180 -5.73 3.23 6.85
C LEU A 180 -4.60 2.79 5.90
N GLY A 181 -4.90 2.53 4.64
CA GLY A 181 -3.92 2.03 3.65
C GLY A 181 -3.21 3.11 2.84
N LEU A 182 -3.84 4.28 2.64
CA LEU A 182 -3.30 5.34 1.76
C LEU A 182 -1.91 5.86 2.15
N PRO A 183 -1.56 6.08 3.44
CA PRO A 183 -0.26 6.60 3.81
C PRO A 183 0.91 5.71 3.36
N ALA A 184 0.72 4.38 3.40
CA ALA A 184 1.73 3.43 2.95
C ALA A 184 1.97 3.52 1.43
N GLY A 185 0.92 3.76 0.63
CA GLY A 185 0.98 3.82 -0.82
C GLY A 185 1.77 5.01 -1.38
N THR A 186 1.73 6.17 -0.72
CA THR A 186 2.38 7.39 -1.23
C THR A 186 3.88 7.23 -1.39
N ASN A 187 4.56 6.69 -0.37
CA ASN A 187 6.01 6.48 -0.40
C ASN A 187 6.40 5.39 -1.40
N ALA A 188 5.55 4.37 -1.54
CA ALA A 188 5.75 3.27 -2.47
C ALA A 188 5.89 3.77 -3.92
N PHE A 189 5.05 4.72 -4.34
CA PHE A 189 5.09 5.26 -5.70
C PHE A 189 6.38 6.00 -6.04
N ILE A 190 6.91 6.77 -5.09
CA ILE A 190 8.16 7.49 -5.27
C ILE A 190 9.31 6.49 -5.47
N LEU A 191 9.39 5.48 -4.59
CA LEU A 191 10.46 4.50 -4.65
C LEU A 191 10.32 3.54 -5.83
N GLU A 192 9.09 3.19 -6.23
CA GLU A 192 8.84 2.39 -7.43
C GLU A 192 9.32 3.12 -8.70
N ALA A 193 9.09 4.43 -8.80
CA ALA A 193 9.58 5.22 -9.91
C ALA A 193 11.12 5.19 -9.99
N LEU A 194 11.79 5.37 -8.85
CA LEU A 194 13.25 5.28 -8.77
C LEU A 194 13.75 3.88 -9.09
N GLN A 195 13.09 2.85 -8.57
CA GLN A 195 13.47 1.47 -8.84
C GLN A 195 13.38 1.16 -10.33
N ARG A 196 12.28 1.52 -11.00
CA ARG A 196 12.11 1.32 -12.46
C ARG A 196 13.12 2.10 -13.30
N LYS A 197 13.58 3.26 -12.82
CA LYS A 197 14.60 4.06 -13.51
C LYS A 197 15.96 3.37 -13.55
N PHE A 198 16.32 2.67 -12.45
CA PHE A 198 17.68 2.16 -12.24
C PHE A 198 17.79 0.63 -12.28
N LYS A 199 16.69 -0.08 -12.20
CA LYS A 199 16.69 -1.55 -12.16
C LYS A 199 15.76 -2.10 -13.23
N SER A 200 16.29 -2.93 -14.12
CA SER A 200 15.45 -3.72 -15.00
C SER A 200 14.67 -4.74 -14.17
N THR A 201 13.35 -4.76 -14.33
CA THR A 201 12.46 -5.64 -13.58
C THR A 201 12.01 -6.82 -14.43
N THR A 202 12.88 -7.80 -14.63
CA THR A 202 12.44 -9.08 -15.20
C THR A 202 11.59 -9.80 -14.14
N PRO A 203 10.36 -10.21 -14.49
CA PRO A 203 9.52 -10.97 -13.57
C PRO A 203 10.18 -12.29 -13.18
N ARG A 204 10.10 -12.64 -11.90
CA ARG A 204 10.55 -13.93 -11.38
C ARG A 204 9.49 -14.99 -11.67
N ALA A 205 9.89 -16.22 -11.94
CA ALA A 205 8.93 -17.31 -11.96
C ALA A 205 8.40 -17.56 -10.54
N SER A 206 7.08 -17.66 -10.38
CA SER A 206 6.47 -18.15 -9.16
C SER A 206 6.10 -19.62 -9.38
N PRO A 207 6.55 -20.54 -8.53
CA PRO A 207 6.07 -21.92 -8.58
C PRO A 207 4.55 -21.96 -8.52
N ALA A 208 3.94 -22.91 -9.21
CA ALA A 208 2.49 -23.04 -9.24
C ALA A 208 1.95 -23.30 -7.83
N GLY A 209 1.05 -22.42 -7.37
CA GLY A 209 0.44 -22.51 -6.05
C GLY A 209 1.22 -21.84 -4.91
N ASP A 210 2.45 -21.38 -5.13
CA ASP A 210 3.22 -20.71 -4.08
C ASP A 210 2.89 -19.20 -4.01
N VAL A 211 2.86 -18.69 -2.79
CA VAL A 211 2.74 -17.27 -2.51
C VAL A 211 4.14 -16.74 -2.15
N PRO A 212 4.74 -15.87 -2.98
CA PRO A 212 6.06 -15.31 -2.69
C PRO A 212 6.08 -14.56 -1.37
N ALA A 213 7.14 -14.74 -0.60
CA ALA A 213 7.36 -14.04 0.67
C ALA A 213 8.78 -13.47 0.71
N PRO A 214 9.04 -12.39 1.49
CA PRO A 214 10.40 -11.94 1.72
C PRO A 214 11.17 -12.98 2.55
N GLU A 215 12.40 -13.26 2.15
CA GLU A 215 13.31 -14.10 2.93
C GLU A 215 13.84 -13.29 4.12
N LEU A 216 13.44 -13.65 5.33
CA LEU A 216 13.74 -12.92 6.55
C LEU A 216 14.47 -13.80 7.56
N SER A 217 15.62 -13.35 8.02
CA SER A 217 16.31 -13.97 9.15
C SER A 217 15.53 -13.75 10.46
N PHE A 218 15.85 -14.54 11.47
CA PHE A 218 15.25 -14.39 12.81
C PHE A 218 15.44 -12.98 13.38
N SER A 219 16.63 -12.39 13.21
CA SER A 219 16.93 -11.01 13.68
C SER A 219 16.09 -9.96 12.94
N GLN A 220 15.88 -10.12 11.62
CA GLN A 220 15.04 -9.25 10.82
C GLN A 220 13.56 -9.38 11.24
N MET A 221 13.08 -10.59 11.49
CA MET A 221 11.72 -10.82 11.98
C MET A 221 11.49 -10.16 13.35
N ASN A 222 12.45 -10.27 14.27
CA ASN A 222 12.39 -9.58 15.56
C ASN A 222 12.36 -8.05 15.39
N LYS A 223 13.10 -7.52 14.42
CA LYS A 223 13.10 -6.10 14.11
C LYS A 223 11.75 -5.64 13.58
N ILE A 224 11.16 -6.39 12.65
CA ILE A 224 9.81 -6.16 12.12
C ILE A 224 8.79 -6.14 13.26
N ARG A 225 8.86 -7.12 14.17
CA ARG A 225 8.01 -7.17 15.37
C ARG A 225 8.13 -5.89 16.20
N GLN A 226 9.35 -5.46 16.53
CA GLN A 226 9.60 -4.25 17.32
C GLN A 226 9.05 -2.98 16.65
N ILE A 227 9.25 -2.83 15.34
CA ILE A 227 8.75 -1.67 14.58
C ILE A 227 7.22 -1.67 14.58
N SER A 228 6.60 -2.81 14.28
CA SER A 228 5.14 -2.94 14.26
C SER A 228 4.53 -2.72 15.64
N GLN A 229 5.14 -3.26 16.69
CA GLN A 229 4.71 -3.06 18.08
C GLN A 229 4.77 -1.58 18.47
N LYS A 230 5.86 -0.89 18.16
CA LYS A 230 6.06 0.53 18.48
C LYS A 230 5.13 1.46 17.72
N SER A 231 4.99 1.21 16.42
CA SER A 231 4.18 2.05 15.53
C SER A 231 2.69 1.72 15.58
N GLN A 232 2.31 0.52 16.02
CA GLN A 232 0.95 -0.03 15.91
C GLN A 232 0.46 -0.01 14.44
N GLN A 233 1.38 -0.28 13.52
CA GLN A 233 1.15 -0.35 12.08
C GLN A 233 1.90 -1.55 11.51
N PRO A 234 1.46 -2.14 10.38
CA PRO A 234 2.22 -3.18 9.73
C PRO A 234 3.53 -2.65 9.16
N VAL A 235 4.52 -3.52 9.11
CA VAL A 235 5.70 -3.39 8.26
C VAL A 235 5.41 -4.13 6.98
N SER A 236 5.49 -3.46 5.84
CA SER A 236 5.09 -4.01 4.56
C SER A 236 6.24 -4.03 3.56
N PHE A 237 6.24 -5.02 2.70
CA PHE A 237 7.17 -5.19 1.59
C PHE A 237 6.38 -5.17 0.28
N ILE A 238 6.88 -4.48 -0.72
CA ILE A 238 6.48 -4.68 -2.11
C ILE A 238 7.56 -5.55 -2.73
N LEU A 239 7.20 -6.76 -3.11
CA LEU A 239 8.13 -7.72 -3.68
C LEU A 239 8.41 -7.40 -5.17
N PRO A 240 9.45 -7.95 -5.78
CA PRO A 240 9.64 -7.93 -7.23
C PRO A 240 8.41 -8.43 -7.98
N ALA A 241 8.36 -8.21 -9.28
CA ALA A 241 7.31 -8.77 -10.12
C ALA A 241 7.46 -10.29 -10.22
N TYR A 242 6.34 -11.00 -10.21
CA TYR A 242 6.29 -12.46 -10.38
C TYR A 242 5.36 -12.81 -11.54
N GLN A 243 5.75 -13.82 -12.30
CA GLN A 243 4.90 -14.46 -13.30
C GLN A 243 4.13 -15.59 -12.63
N VAL A 244 2.81 -15.45 -12.55
CA VAL A 244 1.90 -16.35 -11.82
C VAL A 244 0.97 -17.03 -12.81
N SER A 245 0.75 -18.34 -12.62
CA SER A 245 -0.15 -19.13 -13.46
C SER A 245 -1.58 -19.14 -12.92
N TYR A 246 -2.54 -18.81 -13.78
CA TYR A 246 -3.97 -18.91 -13.55
C TYR A 246 -4.59 -19.83 -14.63
N GLY A 247 -4.60 -21.13 -14.36
CA GLY A 247 -4.95 -22.13 -15.37
C GLY A 247 -3.96 -22.06 -16.55
N ALA A 248 -4.46 -21.88 -17.77
CA ALA A 248 -3.63 -21.75 -18.98
C ALA A 248 -3.05 -20.33 -19.19
N LYS A 249 -3.41 -19.35 -18.37
CA LYS A 249 -2.94 -17.97 -18.48
C LYS A 249 -1.82 -17.68 -17.49
N GLN A 250 -0.92 -16.83 -17.92
CA GLN A 250 0.14 -16.28 -17.05
C GLN A 250 -0.05 -14.79 -16.90
N GLU A 251 0.02 -14.31 -15.66
CA GLU A 251 -0.11 -12.90 -15.31
C GLU A 251 1.12 -12.41 -14.54
N ILE A 252 1.55 -11.20 -14.85
CA ILE A 252 2.62 -10.54 -14.08
C ILE A 252 1.98 -9.85 -12.89
N MET A 253 2.38 -10.25 -11.70
CA MET A 253 1.80 -9.76 -10.45
C MET A 253 2.85 -9.16 -9.52
N ARG A 254 2.45 -8.14 -8.77
CA ARG A 254 3.26 -7.52 -7.71
C ARG A 254 2.66 -7.88 -6.36
N PHE A 255 3.38 -8.69 -5.60
CA PHE A 255 2.96 -9.06 -4.25
C PHE A 255 3.36 -7.98 -3.24
N SER A 256 2.46 -7.75 -2.29
CA SER A 256 2.76 -7.03 -1.06
C SER A 256 2.67 -8.00 0.12
N SER A 257 3.66 -7.98 1.00
CA SER A 257 3.70 -8.79 2.21
C SER A 257 3.71 -7.87 3.42
N SER A 258 2.72 -7.97 4.30
CA SER A 258 2.53 -7.09 5.46
C SER A 258 2.58 -7.90 6.76
N TYR A 259 3.40 -7.46 7.70
CA TYR A 259 3.59 -8.07 9.03
C TYR A 259 3.07 -7.14 10.11
N GLN A 260 2.04 -7.57 10.85
CA GLN A 260 1.47 -6.81 11.96
C GLN A 260 1.64 -7.57 13.28
N TYR A 261 2.19 -6.89 14.28
CA TYR A 261 2.28 -7.42 15.64
C TYR A 261 0.96 -7.22 16.40
N TYR A 262 0.58 -8.25 17.15
CA TYR A 262 -0.53 -8.26 18.10
C TYR A 262 -0.04 -8.78 19.45
N ALA A 263 -0.38 -8.08 20.53
CA ALA A 263 -0.11 -8.53 21.89
C ALA A 263 -1.08 -9.66 22.35
N GLN A 264 -1.54 -10.46 21.41
CA GLN A 264 -2.50 -11.55 21.61
C GLN A 264 -1.89 -12.86 21.12
N PRO A 265 -2.18 -14.00 21.78
CA PRO A 265 -1.70 -15.31 21.35
C PRO A 265 -2.32 -15.72 20.00
N ALA A 266 -1.65 -16.63 19.31
CA ALA A 266 -2.07 -17.11 17.99
C ALA A 266 -3.52 -17.66 17.98
N SER A 267 -3.99 -18.24 19.08
CA SER A 267 -5.36 -18.72 19.22
C SER A 267 -6.42 -17.65 19.06
N LYS A 268 -6.14 -16.41 19.45
CA LYS A 268 -7.03 -15.27 19.27
C LYS A 268 -7.03 -14.73 17.84
N LEU A 269 -5.94 -14.98 17.09
CA LEU A 269 -5.83 -14.58 15.69
C LEU A 269 -6.38 -15.63 14.73
N LYS A 270 -6.31 -16.92 15.08
CA LYS A 270 -6.74 -18.04 14.23
C LYS A 270 -8.14 -17.88 13.61
N PRO A 271 -9.19 -17.39 14.31
CA PRO A 271 -10.51 -17.19 13.72
C PRO A 271 -10.56 -16.14 12.60
N TRP A 272 -9.52 -15.33 12.46
CA TRP A 272 -9.43 -14.31 11.39
C TRP A 272 -8.81 -14.86 10.09
N LEU A 273 -8.26 -16.07 10.10
CA LEU A 273 -7.88 -16.78 8.87
C LEU A 273 -9.10 -17.30 8.11
N GLU A 274 -10.22 -17.55 8.80
CA GLU A 274 -11.41 -18.13 8.20
C GLU A 274 -12.10 -17.21 7.19
N PRO A 275 -12.64 -17.73 6.07
CA PRO A 275 -13.33 -16.92 5.05
C PRO A 275 -14.48 -16.09 5.61
N GLN A 276 -15.21 -16.57 6.62
CA GLN A 276 -16.32 -15.82 7.26
C GLN A 276 -15.84 -14.57 7.99
N ALA A 277 -14.59 -14.52 8.41
CA ALA A 277 -14.03 -13.39 9.12
C ALA A 277 -14.08 -12.09 8.29
N TYR A 278 -13.91 -12.21 6.98
CA TYR A 278 -13.95 -11.02 6.11
C TYR A 278 -15.30 -10.28 6.19
N GLN A 279 -16.43 -11.00 6.28
CA GLN A 279 -17.72 -10.35 6.47
C GLN A 279 -17.82 -9.64 7.82
N ARG A 280 -17.25 -10.22 8.89
CA ARG A 280 -17.20 -9.59 10.22
C ARG A 280 -16.30 -8.34 10.25
N LEU A 281 -15.23 -8.34 9.44
CA LEU A 281 -14.31 -7.20 9.31
C LEU A 281 -14.91 -6.08 8.45
N PHE A 282 -15.63 -6.42 7.39
CA PHE A 282 -16.16 -5.49 6.39
C PHE A 282 -17.69 -5.61 6.22
N PRO A 283 -18.50 -5.48 7.30
CA PRO A 283 -19.94 -5.73 7.24
C PRO A 283 -20.72 -4.74 6.37
N ARG A 284 -20.14 -3.56 6.11
CA ARG A 284 -20.74 -2.56 5.21
C ARG A 284 -20.56 -2.93 3.76
N GLN A 285 -19.44 -3.52 3.39
CA GLN A 285 -19.07 -3.88 2.03
C GLN A 285 -19.50 -5.30 1.69
N ILE A 286 -19.22 -6.28 2.53
CA ILE A 286 -19.54 -7.69 2.28
C ILE A 286 -20.95 -7.98 2.80
N LYS A 287 -21.90 -8.05 1.89
CA LYS A 287 -23.33 -8.27 2.22
C LYS A 287 -23.64 -9.71 2.55
N LYS A 288 -22.99 -10.64 1.85
CA LYS A 288 -23.18 -12.08 2.04
C LYS A 288 -21.90 -12.82 1.68
N VAL A 289 -21.63 -13.87 2.40
CA VAL A 289 -20.64 -14.88 2.05
C VAL A 289 -21.32 -16.25 1.98
N HIS A 290 -21.07 -16.97 0.89
CA HIS A 290 -21.50 -18.34 0.72
C HIS A 290 -20.26 -19.22 0.65
N ILE A 291 -20.18 -20.24 1.51
CA ILE A 291 -19.01 -21.12 1.64
C ILE A 291 -19.42 -22.52 1.26
N GLN A 292 -18.58 -23.14 0.44
CA GLN A 292 -18.61 -24.56 0.10
C GLN A 292 -17.31 -25.19 0.54
N GLN A 293 -17.35 -26.43 1.00
CA GLN A 293 -16.19 -27.18 1.41
C GLN A 293 -15.96 -28.38 0.47
N PRO A 294 -15.25 -28.19 -0.64
CA PRO A 294 -14.98 -29.26 -1.60
C PRO A 294 -14.12 -30.40 -1.01
N SER A 295 -13.27 -30.09 -0.03
CA SER A 295 -12.44 -31.08 0.68
C SER A 295 -12.10 -30.62 2.10
N ALA A 296 -11.52 -31.51 2.92
CA ALA A 296 -11.14 -31.21 4.31
C ALA A 296 -10.16 -30.02 4.45
N ARG A 297 -9.36 -29.74 3.42
CA ARG A 297 -8.34 -28.65 3.42
C ARG A 297 -8.71 -27.48 2.54
N GLN A 298 -9.86 -27.50 1.86
CA GLN A 298 -10.22 -26.50 0.87
C GLN A 298 -11.62 -25.94 1.14
N LEU A 299 -11.71 -24.61 1.12
CA LEU A 299 -12.96 -23.85 1.22
C LEU A 299 -13.08 -22.92 0.03
N ASP A 300 -14.21 -22.95 -0.66
CA ASP A 300 -14.55 -22.00 -1.72
C ASP A 300 -15.55 -21.00 -1.13
N ALA A 301 -15.18 -19.71 -1.12
CA ALA A 301 -16.00 -18.64 -0.60
C ALA A 301 -16.43 -17.68 -1.72
N ASN A 302 -17.72 -17.45 -1.84
CA ASN A 302 -18.30 -16.48 -2.75
C ASN A 302 -18.82 -15.29 -1.95
N TYR A 303 -18.15 -14.15 -2.12
CA TYR A 303 -18.48 -12.89 -1.46
C TYR A 303 -19.34 -12.01 -2.38
N LYS A 304 -20.51 -11.64 -1.89
CA LYS A 304 -21.34 -10.60 -2.50
C LYS A 304 -20.96 -9.26 -1.89
N ILE A 305 -20.27 -8.43 -2.66
CA ILE A 305 -19.72 -7.15 -2.21
C ILE A 305 -20.55 -6.02 -2.82
N SER A 306 -20.74 -4.96 -2.05
CA SER A 306 -21.36 -3.72 -2.53
C SER A 306 -20.58 -2.53 -2.01
N VAL A 307 -20.12 -1.69 -2.93
CA VAL A 307 -19.45 -0.44 -2.62
C VAL A 307 -20.35 0.73 -3.00
N GLY A 308 -20.71 1.54 -2.00
CA GLY A 308 -21.56 2.71 -2.19
C GLY A 308 -20.76 3.95 -2.57
N LEU A 309 -21.16 4.67 -3.62
CA LEU A 309 -20.66 5.99 -3.98
C LEU A 309 -21.82 6.98 -3.90
N GLY A 310 -22.08 7.54 -2.72
CA GLY A 310 -23.27 8.34 -2.48
C GLY A 310 -24.53 7.48 -2.59
N VAL A 311 -25.40 7.81 -3.53
CA VAL A 311 -26.66 7.05 -3.79
C VAL A 311 -26.46 5.83 -4.69
N ILE A 312 -25.29 5.69 -5.31
CA ILE A 312 -24.99 4.60 -6.24
C ILE A 312 -24.36 3.44 -5.46
N GLN A 313 -24.94 2.23 -5.62
CA GLN A 313 -24.37 1.00 -5.10
C GLN A 313 -23.79 0.20 -6.27
N ILE A 314 -22.51 -0.16 -6.14
CA ILE A 314 -21.81 -0.97 -7.16
C ILE A 314 -21.63 -2.37 -6.59
N PRO A 315 -22.47 -3.33 -7.01
CA PRO A 315 -22.30 -4.71 -6.61
C PRO A 315 -21.19 -5.36 -7.42
N PHE A 316 -20.45 -6.28 -6.80
CA PHE A 316 -19.56 -7.20 -7.48
C PHE A 316 -19.39 -8.50 -6.70
N ASP A 317 -19.09 -9.55 -7.43
CA ASP A 317 -18.88 -10.89 -6.92
C ASP A 317 -17.39 -11.19 -6.85
N PHE A 318 -16.98 -11.81 -5.77
CA PHE A 318 -15.60 -12.19 -5.58
C PHE A 318 -15.52 -13.62 -5.03
N LYS A 319 -14.95 -14.53 -5.83
CA LYS A 319 -14.85 -15.94 -5.47
C LYS A 319 -13.41 -16.30 -5.18
N LEU A 320 -13.15 -16.73 -3.96
CA LEU A 320 -11.83 -17.18 -3.50
C LEU A 320 -11.90 -18.65 -3.11
N ARG A 321 -10.89 -19.38 -3.50
CA ARG A 321 -10.53 -20.68 -2.97
C ARG A 321 -9.49 -20.50 -1.88
N PHE A 322 -9.78 -21.02 -0.71
CA PHE A 322 -8.87 -21.04 0.42
C PHE A 322 -8.35 -22.46 0.61
N GLN A 323 -7.05 -22.58 0.87
CA GLN A 323 -6.39 -23.85 1.10
C GLN A 323 -5.54 -23.76 2.38
N ALA A 324 -5.89 -24.60 3.37
CA ALA A 324 -5.12 -24.69 4.60
C ALA A 324 -3.77 -25.37 4.32
N GLN A 325 -2.68 -24.69 4.66
CA GLN A 325 -1.30 -25.20 4.60
C GLN A 325 -0.85 -25.75 5.96
N GLY A 326 -1.52 -25.31 7.03
CA GLY A 326 -1.28 -25.72 8.39
C GLY A 326 -2.35 -25.15 9.33
N ALA A 327 -2.17 -25.37 10.63
CA ALA A 327 -3.11 -24.89 11.65
C ALA A 327 -3.18 -23.35 11.76
N LEU A 328 -2.10 -22.67 11.36
CA LEU A 328 -1.92 -21.20 11.46
C LEU A 328 -1.56 -20.57 10.12
N GLU A 329 -1.79 -21.30 9.02
CA GLU A 329 -1.43 -20.85 7.68
C GLU A 329 -2.51 -21.24 6.67
N GLN A 330 -2.85 -20.28 5.82
CA GLN A 330 -3.84 -20.45 4.77
C GLN A 330 -3.42 -19.65 3.52
N GLN A 331 -3.55 -20.28 2.37
CA GLN A 331 -3.41 -19.61 1.08
C GLN A 331 -4.79 -19.41 0.45
N PHE A 332 -4.87 -18.43 -0.47
CA PHE A 332 -6.08 -18.18 -1.23
C PHE A 332 -5.77 -17.76 -2.67
N GLN A 333 -6.69 -18.10 -3.57
CA GLN A 333 -6.61 -17.74 -4.98
C GLN A 333 -8.01 -17.45 -5.51
N ALA A 334 -8.12 -16.46 -6.42
CA ALA A 334 -9.37 -16.23 -7.14
C ALA A 334 -9.70 -17.40 -8.07
N VAL A 335 -10.97 -17.86 -8.01
CA VAL A 335 -11.49 -18.94 -8.84
C VAL A 335 -12.70 -18.49 -9.66
N GLY A 336 -13.00 -17.20 -9.67
CA GLY A 336 -14.08 -16.60 -10.46
C GLY A 336 -14.60 -15.29 -9.86
N GLY A 337 -15.67 -14.78 -10.45
CA GLY A 337 -16.24 -13.48 -10.11
C GLY A 337 -15.60 -12.35 -10.91
N ASP A 338 -15.77 -11.13 -10.41
CA ASP A 338 -15.35 -9.90 -11.09
C ASP A 338 -13.86 -9.56 -10.90
N LEU A 339 -13.19 -10.20 -9.91
CA LEU A 339 -11.76 -10.11 -9.66
C LEU A 339 -11.14 -11.49 -9.87
N ARG A 340 -10.49 -11.68 -11.01
CA ARG A 340 -10.01 -13.00 -11.47
C ARG A 340 -8.59 -13.29 -11.08
N TYR A 341 -7.78 -12.26 -10.93
CA TYR A 341 -6.34 -12.38 -10.71
C TYR A 341 -6.01 -11.88 -9.31
N VAL A 342 -6.28 -12.72 -8.33
CA VAL A 342 -5.95 -12.49 -6.91
C VAL A 342 -5.34 -13.76 -6.37
N GLN A 343 -4.20 -13.61 -5.71
CA GLN A 343 -3.54 -14.69 -5.00
C GLN A 343 -2.90 -14.17 -3.73
N GLY A 344 -2.87 -14.97 -2.71
CA GLY A 344 -2.21 -14.59 -1.46
C GLY A 344 -2.25 -15.66 -0.39
N GLY A 345 -1.75 -15.30 0.77
CA GLY A 345 -1.74 -16.14 1.95
C GLY A 345 -1.76 -15.33 3.23
N MET A 346 -2.14 -15.98 4.30
CA MET A 346 -2.09 -15.48 5.66
C MET A 346 -1.39 -16.50 6.54
N GLN A 347 -0.48 -16.02 7.38
CA GLN A 347 0.26 -16.86 8.31
C GLN A 347 0.36 -16.18 9.67
N ILE A 348 0.04 -16.91 10.73
CA ILE A 348 0.23 -16.46 12.11
C ILE A 348 1.53 -17.08 12.63
N LEU A 349 2.44 -16.22 13.02
CA LEU A 349 3.76 -16.56 13.57
C LEU A 349 3.73 -16.30 15.08
N PRO A 350 3.61 -17.34 15.92
CA PRO A 350 3.65 -17.19 17.38
C PRO A 350 4.97 -16.54 17.82
N GLN A 351 4.89 -15.66 18.80
CA GLN A 351 6.04 -15.02 19.45
C GLN A 351 6.02 -15.30 20.95
N ALA A 352 7.13 -15.07 21.65
CA ALA A 352 7.17 -15.23 23.11
C ALA A 352 6.10 -14.37 23.80
N GLU A 353 5.87 -13.16 23.29
CA GLU A 353 4.84 -12.25 23.78
C GLU A 353 3.93 -11.82 22.62
N GLY A 354 2.84 -12.55 22.40
CA GLY A 354 1.89 -12.26 21.34
C GLY A 354 2.13 -12.99 20.03
N SER A 355 1.81 -12.38 18.90
CA SER A 355 1.92 -13.00 17.58
C SER A 355 2.17 -11.97 16.49
N LEU A 356 2.84 -12.39 15.40
CA LEU A 356 2.86 -11.66 14.14
C LEU A 356 1.86 -12.30 13.18
N LEU A 357 1.02 -11.51 12.53
CA LEU A 357 0.24 -11.93 11.39
C LEU A 357 0.95 -11.42 10.13
N ASN A 358 1.31 -12.33 9.26
CA ASN A 358 1.71 -12.03 7.89
C ASN A 358 0.51 -12.15 6.97
N VAL A 359 0.33 -11.17 6.10
CA VAL A 359 -0.61 -11.21 4.98
C VAL A 359 0.15 -10.86 3.73
N THR A 360 0.25 -11.80 2.82
CA THR A 360 0.86 -11.59 1.51
C THR A 360 -0.19 -11.75 0.45
N SER A 361 -0.30 -10.80 -0.47
CA SER A 361 -1.24 -10.90 -1.59
C SER A 361 -0.77 -10.10 -2.79
N ALA A 362 -1.32 -10.46 -3.94
CA ALA A 362 -1.26 -9.70 -5.18
C ALA A 362 -2.65 -9.66 -5.82
N MET A 363 -2.94 -8.56 -6.51
CA MET A 363 -4.18 -8.40 -7.25
C MET A 363 -3.89 -7.65 -8.56
N ASN A 364 -4.32 -8.23 -9.68
CA ASN A 364 -4.35 -7.54 -10.96
C ASN A 364 -5.80 -7.27 -11.36
N ILE A 365 -6.11 -6.01 -11.64
CA ILE A 365 -7.43 -5.57 -12.09
C ILE A 365 -7.47 -5.67 -13.61
N ASP A 366 -8.23 -6.61 -14.15
CA ASP A 366 -8.34 -6.80 -15.59
C ASP A 366 -9.35 -5.85 -16.27
N ALA A 367 -9.46 -5.96 -17.60
CA ALA A 367 -10.39 -5.15 -18.39
C ALA A 367 -11.86 -5.49 -18.14
N GLN A 368 -12.17 -6.64 -17.52
CA GLN A 368 -13.53 -7.10 -17.26
C GLN A 368 -14.00 -6.79 -15.83
N ALA A 369 -13.11 -6.27 -14.98
CA ALA A 369 -13.46 -5.84 -13.64
C ALA A 369 -14.54 -4.73 -13.67
N PRO A 370 -15.36 -4.57 -12.64
CA PRO A 370 -16.36 -3.50 -12.56
C PRO A 370 -15.74 -2.12 -12.80
N PHE A 371 -16.54 -1.22 -13.37
CA PHE A 371 -16.12 0.12 -13.84
C PHE A 371 -15.27 0.87 -12.81
N LEU A 372 -15.68 0.87 -11.53
CA LEU A 372 -14.95 1.57 -10.48
C LEU A 372 -13.51 1.04 -10.28
N LEU A 373 -13.35 -0.28 -10.33
CA LEU A 373 -12.04 -0.91 -10.22
C LEU A 373 -11.21 -0.67 -11.48
N ARG A 374 -11.85 -0.75 -12.68
CA ARG A 374 -11.16 -0.42 -13.94
C ARG A 374 -10.64 1.01 -13.99
N ALA A 375 -11.36 1.95 -13.39
CA ALA A 375 -10.90 3.35 -13.30
C ALA A 375 -9.57 3.47 -12.54
N MET A 376 -9.26 2.58 -11.62
CA MET A 376 -7.97 2.54 -10.92
C MET A 376 -6.81 2.20 -11.86
N ARG A 377 -7.03 1.49 -12.96
CA ARG A 377 -5.97 1.13 -13.93
C ARG A 377 -5.35 2.33 -14.62
N SER A 378 -6.06 3.47 -14.67
CA SER A 378 -5.49 4.71 -15.22
C SER A 378 -4.49 5.40 -14.29
N MET A 379 -4.40 4.93 -13.02
CA MET A 379 -3.45 5.48 -12.06
C MET A 379 -2.08 4.84 -12.25
N PRO A 380 -0.99 5.62 -12.23
CA PRO A 380 0.35 5.06 -12.22
C PRO A 380 0.53 4.10 -11.05
N TYR A 381 1.17 2.97 -11.31
CA TYR A 381 1.45 1.92 -10.31
C TYR A 381 0.19 1.37 -9.61
N HIS A 382 -0.94 1.37 -10.31
CA HIS A 382 -2.21 0.85 -9.79
C HIS A 382 -2.10 -0.61 -9.31
N GLU A 383 -1.18 -1.38 -9.87
CA GLU A 383 -0.93 -2.78 -9.51
C GLU A 383 -0.37 -2.96 -8.07
N LEU A 384 0.18 -1.89 -7.47
CA LEU A 384 0.72 -1.93 -6.10
C LEU A 384 -0.36 -1.69 -5.04
N LEU A 385 -1.34 -0.86 -5.35
CA LEU A 385 -2.30 -0.35 -4.37
C LEU A 385 -3.24 -1.41 -3.80
N PRO A 386 -3.86 -2.29 -4.62
CA PRO A 386 -4.86 -3.22 -4.10
C PRO A 386 -4.29 -4.15 -3.03
N ALA A 387 -3.11 -4.73 -3.28
CA ALA A 387 -2.47 -5.63 -2.33
C ALA A 387 -1.93 -4.88 -1.11
N LEU A 388 -1.13 -3.83 -1.30
CA LEU A 388 -0.54 -3.06 -0.21
C LEU A 388 -1.63 -2.42 0.67
N GLY A 389 -2.61 -1.77 0.07
CA GLY A 389 -3.73 -1.15 0.78
C GLY A 389 -4.62 -2.20 1.45
N GLY A 390 -4.97 -3.27 0.75
CA GLY A 390 -5.81 -4.36 1.24
C GLY A 390 -5.19 -5.06 2.45
N ASN A 391 -3.92 -5.44 2.38
CA ASN A 391 -3.20 -6.09 3.47
C ASN A 391 -3.10 -5.18 4.70
N THR A 392 -2.78 -3.89 4.48
CA THR A 392 -2.71 -2.89 5.56
C THR A 392 -4.08 -2.72 6.24
N VAL A 393 -5.14 -2.54 5.45
CA VAL A 393 -6.49 -2.38 5.99
C VAL A 393 -6.92 -3.63 6.75
N LEU A 394 -6.70 -4.83 6.18
CA LEU A 394 -7.07 -6.10 6.81
C LEU A 394 -6.41 -6.26 8.18
N THR A 395 -5.09 -6.09 8.25
CA THR A 395 -4.35 -6.23 9.51
C THR A 395 -4.79 -5.23 10.58
N LEU A 396 -5.02 -3.97 10.20
CA LEU A 396 -5.48 -2.93 11.13
C LEU A 396 -6.94 -3.12 11.57
N LYS A 397 -7.81 -3.67 10.71
CA LYS A 397 -9.19 -4.02 11.08
C LYS A 397 -9.21 -5.16 12.08
N ILE A 398 -8.38 -6.18 11.90
CA ILE A 398 -8.21 -7.25 12.89
C ILE A 398 -7.75 -6.65 14.22
N GLN A 399 -6.76 -5.74 14.21
CA GLN A 399 -6.27 -5.08 15.42
C GLN A 399 -7.38 -4.30 16.17
N GLN A 400 -8.28 -3.66 15.43
CA GLN A 400 -9.43 -2.96 16.03
C GLN A 400 -10.45 -3.90 16.68
N LYS A 401 -10.53 -5.16 16.21
CA LYS A 401 -11.51 -6.15 16.69
C LYS A 401 -11.03 -6.98 17.88
N ILE A 402 -9.72 -7.11 18.06
CA ILE A 402 -9.14 -7.93 19.11
C ILE A 402 -8.56 -7.12 20.28
N LYS A 403 -8.59 -5.80 20.19
CA LYS A 403 -8.37 -4.89 21.33
C LYS A 403 -9.56 -4.95 22.25
#